data_1340c014f9de3fd13ab0ab0fefc281e5
#
_entry.id   1340c014f9de3fd13ab0ab0fefc281e5
#
_cell.length_a   1.000
_cell.length_b   1.000
_cell.length_c   1.000
_cell.angle_alpha   90.00
_cell.angle_beta   90.00
_cell.angle_gamma   90.00
#
_symmetry.space_group_name_H-M   'P 1'
#
loop_
_entity.id
_entity.type
_entity.pdbx_description
1 polymer ?
#
loop_
_entity_poly.entity_id
_entity_poly.type
_entity_poly.pdbx_seq_one_letter_code
_entity_poly.pdbx_strand_id
1 'polypeptide(L)'
;MFELDYRLENDCVRIGSLPLCTILLMKDANYPWLILVPQRADVSEIYQLDADDQEQLIWESSFVAERLMAEFDGDKMNIGALGNVVPQLHIHHVVRTRTDPAWPKPVWGAVPARAYAAGALEQRVAQLAAVFETSTFKPA
;
A
#
# COMPACT_ATOMS: atom_id res chain seq x y z
N MET A 1 -20.47 6.33 -5.81
CA MET A 1 -19.47 5.65 -6.68
C MET A 1 -18.08 5.92 -6.14
N PHE A 2 -17.25 4.89 -6.06
CA PHE A 2 -15.89 5.04 -5.54
C PHE A 2 -15.01 5.82 -6.52
N GLU A 3 -14.33 6.85 -6.02
CA GLU A 3 -13.28 7.57 -6.74
C GLU A 3 -12.07 7.70 -5.81
N LEU A 4 -10.88 7.42 -6.33
CA LEU A 4 -9.65 7.55 -5.56
C LEU A 4 -9.36 9.02 -5.26
N ASP A 5 -9.04 9.34 -4.00
CA ASP A 5 -8.67 10.70 -3.61
C ASP A 5 -7.48 11.19 -4.44
N TYR A 6 -7.58 12.42 -4.95
CA TYR A 6 -6.58 12.99 -5.86
C TYR A 6 -5.17 13.04 -5.24
N ARG A 7 -5.06 13.18 -3.92
CA ARG A 7 -3.76 13.21 -3.24
C ARG A 7 -3.09 11.84 -3.26
N LEU A 8 -3.87 10.78 -3.07
CA LEU A 8 -3.34 9.40 -3.22
C LEU A 8 -2.95 9.14 -4.67
N GLU A 9 -3.74 9.59 -5.63
CA GLU A 9 -3.43 9.44 -7.04
C GLU A 9 -2.14 10.18 -7.43
N ASN A 10 -1.92 11.37 -6.87
CA ASN A 10 -0.71 12.15 -7.11
C ASN A 10 0.54 11.55 -6.47
N ASP A 11 0.40 11.02 -5.25
CA ASP A 11 1.54 10.52 -4.47
C ASP A 11 1.89 9.07 -4.78
N CYS A 12 1.04 8.35 -5.51
CA CYS A 12 1.16 6.93 -5.74
C CYS A 12 1.03 6.55 -7.22
N VAL A 13 1.43 5.31 -7.52
CA VAL A 13 1.17 4.65 -8.80
C VAL A 13 0.32 3.42 -8.53
N ARG A 14 -0.72 3.22 -9.33
CA ARG A 14 -1.58 2.04 -9.21
C ARG A 14 -0.86 0.78 -9.70
N ILE A 15 -0.81 -0.25 -8.87
CA ILE A 15 -0.28 -1.57 -9.23
C ILE A 15 -1.37 -2.44 -9.83
N GLY A 16 -2.56 -2.39 -9.26
CA GLY A 16 -3.70 -3.19 -9.66
C GLY A 16 -4.76 -3.20 -8.59
N SER A 17 -5.64 -4.20 -8.62
CA SER A 17 -6.69 -4.35 -7.63
C SER A 17 -6.93 -5.81 -7.23
N LEU A 18 -7.35 -5.98 -6.00
CA LEU A 18 -7.93 -7.19 -5.43
C LEU A 18 -9.45 -7.01 -5.34
N PRO A 19 -10.22 -8.03 -4.93
CA PRO A 19 -11.67 -7.90 -4.90
C PRO A 19 -12.21 -6.68 -4.14
N LEU A 20 -11.59 -6.29 -3.04
CA LEU A 20 -12.00 -5.10 -2.28
C LEU A 20 -11.13 -3.89 -2.57
N CYS A 21 -9.81 -4.03 -2.52
CA CYS A 21 -8.88 -2.91 -2.49
C CYS A 21 -8.17 -2.69 -3.83
N THR A 22 -7.99 -1.42 -4.20
CA THR A 22 -6.95 -1.06 -5.14
C THR A 22 -5.61 -1.04 -4.42
N ILE A 23 -4.53 -1.44 -5.10
CA ILE A 23 -3.18 -1.48 -4.58
C ILE A 23 -2.37 -0.36 -5.20
N LEU A 24 -1.81 0.49 -4.35
CA LEU A 24 -0.99 1.63 -4.76
C LEU A 24 0.45 1.46 -4.29
N LEU A 25 1.39 1.94 -5.08
CA LEU A 25 2.79 2.08 -4.68
C LEU A 25 3.08 3.55 -4.36
N MET A 26 3.47 3.84 -3.15
CA MET A 26 3.92 5.18 -2.75
C MET A 26 5.22 5.53 -3.50
N LYS A 27 5.28 6.75 -4.05
CA LYS A 27 6.46 7.25 -4.77
C LYS A 27 7.56 7.70 -3.81
N ASP A 28 7.99 6.79 -2.95
CA ASP A 28 9.10 7.01 -2.02
C ASP A 28 10.04 5.81 -2.11
N ALA A 29 11.22 6.03 -2.68
CA ALA A 29 12.20 4.98 -2.91
C ALA A 29 12.95 4.55 -1.65
N ASN A 30 12.72 5.20 -0.50
CA ASN A 30 13.37 4.83 0.75
C ASN A 30 12.95 3.44 1.24
N TYR A 31 11.71 3.01 0.92
CA TYR A 31 11.14 1.73 1.37
C TYR A 31 10.23 1.13 0.30
N PRO A 32 10.02 -0.20 0.28
CA PRO A 32 8.85 -0.77 -0.37
C PRO A 32 7.60 -0.35 0.43
N TRP A 33 6.81 0.55 -0.11
CA TRP A 33 5.70 1.19 0.60
C TRP A 33 4.45 1.11 -0.25
N LEU A 34 3.52 0.25 0.15
CA LEU A 34 2.25 0.05 -0.55
C LEU A 34 1.08 0.55 0.29
N ILE A 35 0.01 0.88 -0.41
CA ILE A 35 -1.23 1.35 0.21
C ILE A 35 -2.38 0.54 -0.38
N LEU A 36 -3.26 0.04 0.48
CA LEU A 36 -4.52 -0.59 0.09
C LEU A 36 -5.65 0.40 0.32
N VAL A 37 -6.47 0.62 -0.70
CA VAL A 37 -7.64 1.49 -0.60
C VAL A 37 -8.89 0.67 -0.90
N PRO A 38 -9.75 0.40 0.11
CA PRO A 38 -11.03 -0.26 -0.14
C PRO A 38 -11.87 0.53 -1.13
N GLN A 39 -12.37 -0.12 -2.17
CA GLN A 39 -13.12 0.52 -3.25
C GLN A 39 -14.58 0.70 -2.83
N ARG A 40 -14.80 1.51 -1.79
CA ARG A 40 -16.10 1.85 -1.24
C ARG A 40 -16.20 3.36 -1.09
N ALA A 41 -17.33 3.94 -1.51
CA ALA A 41 -17.55 5.38 -1.43
C ALA A 41 -17.75 5.81 0.03
N ASP A 42 -17.27 7.01 0.36
CA ASP A 42 -17.56 7.71 1.62
C ASP A 42 -17.16 6.94 2.88
N VAL A 43 -16.05 6.18 2.81
CA VAL A 43 -15.51 5.43 3.94
C VAL A 43 -14.19 6.04 4.38
N SER A 44 -14.10 6.41 5.65
CA SER A 44 -12.88 6.96 6.27
C SER A 44 -12.32 6.05 7.37
N GLU A 45 -13.12 5.15 7.92
CA GLU A 45 -12.72 4.27 9.02
C GLU A 45 -13.07 2.82 8.73
N ILE A 46 -12.27 1.90 9.25
CA ILE A 46 -12.50 0.46 9.04
C ILE A 46 -13.88 0.05 9.55
N TYR A 47 -14.32 0.56 10.71
CA TYR A 47 -15.60 0.18 11.29
C TYR A 47 -16.82 0.61 10.47
N GLN A 48 -16.63 1.49 9.48
CA GLN A 48 -17.71 1.91 8.56
C GLN A 48 -17.94 0.92 7.43
N LEU A 49 -16.98 0.04 7.17
CA LEU A 49 -17.18 -1.08 6.23
C LEU A 49 -18.17 -2.07 6.82
N ASP A 50 -18.92 -2.78 5.96
CA ASP A 50 -19.73 -3.89 6.46
C ASP A 50 -18.86 -5.06 6.94
N ALA A 51 -19.47 -6.04 7.61
CA ALA A 51 -18.73 -7.14 8.22
C ALA A 51 -17.93 -7.96 7.18
N ASP A 52 -18.52 -8.22 6.03
CA ASP A 52 -17.87 -8.99 4.97
C ASP A 52 -16.66 -8.23 4.40
N ASP A 53 -16.78 -6.93 4.21
CA ASP A 53 -15.69 -6.10 3.73
C ASP A 53 -14.57 -5.96 4.78
N GLN A 54 -14.91 -5.91 6.07
CA GLN A 54 -13.89 -5.93 7.13
C GLN A 54 -13.06 -7.22 7.09
N GLU A 55 -13.72 -8.36 6.93
CA GLU A 55 -13.04 -9.66 6.79
C GLU A 55 -12.17 -9.69 5.52
N GLN A 56 -12.72 -9.23 4.40
CA GLN A 56 -12.00 -9.18 3.13
C GLN A 56 -10.77 -8.27 3.22
N LEU A 57 -10.89 -7.13 3.90
CA LEU A 57 -9.77 -6.21 4.11
C LEU A 57 -8.62 -6.88 4.85
N ILE A 58 -8.91 -7.60 5.94
CA ILE A 58 -7.88 -8.31 6.71
C ILE A 58 -7.22 -9.39 5.85
N TRP A 59 -8.00 -10.11 5.07
CA TRP A 59 -7.44 -11.13 4.16
C TRP A 59 -6.52 -10.51 3.11
N GLU A 60 -6.95 -9.42 2.48
CA GLU A 60 -6.13 -8.74 1.46
C GLU A 60 -4.88 -8.10 2.06
N SER A 61 -5.01 -7.47 3.23
CA SER A 61 -3.87 -6.91 3.97
C SER A 61 -2.84 -7.99 4.31
N SER A 62 -3.28 -9.13 4.81
CA SER A 62 -2.41 -10.26 5.17
C SER A 62 -1.74 -10.85 3.93
N PHE A 63 -2.48 -11.02 2.84
CA PHE A 63 -1.96 -11.49 1.57
C PHE A 63 -0.84 -10.58 1.04
N VAL A 64 -1.10 -9.28 0.99
CA VAL A 64 -0.13 -8.29 0.52
C VAL A 64 1.10 -8.27 1.43
N ALA A 65 0.90 -8.24 2.74
CA ALA A 65 1.99 -8.20 3.71
C ALA A 65 2.91 -9.42 3.60
N GLU A 66 2.36 -10.61 3.52
CA GLU A 66 3.14 -11.85 3.40
C GLU A 66 3.96 -11.88 2.11
N ARG A 67 3.34 -11.50 0.99
CA ARG A 67 4.04 -11.46 -0.31
C ARG A 67 5.16 -10.43 -0.31
N LEU A 68 4.94 -9.27 0.25
CA LEU A 68 5.96 -8.22 0.34
C LEU A 68 7.13 -8.63 1.22
N MET A 69 6.87 -9.22 2.37
CA MET A 69 7.93 -9.66 3.27
C MET A 69 8.82 -10.73 2.63
N ALA A 70 8.23 -11.66 1.88
CA ALA A 70 8.98 -12.67 1.14
C ALA A 70 9.79 -12.05 0.00
N GLU A 71 9.21 -11.14 -0.77
CA GLU A 71 9.87 -10.54 -1.94
C GLU A 71 11.06 -9.67 -1.56
N PHE A 72 10.94 -8.90 -0.48
CA PHE A 72 11.96 -7.91 -0.06
C PHE A 72 12.81 -8.37 1.11
N ASP A 73 12.65 -9.60 1.58
CA ASP A 73 13.37 -10.14 2.73
C ASP A 73 13.33 -9.16 3.92
N GLY A 74 12.12 -8.70 4.25
CA GLY A 74 11.92 -7.66 5.26
C GLY A 74 12.15 -8.17 6.69
N ASP A 75 12.55 -7.26 7.57
CA ASP A 75 12.69 -7.53 9.00
C ASP A 75 11.36 -7.36 9.73
N LYS A 76 10.52 -6.42 9.28
CA LYS A 76 9.21 -6.15 9.90
C LYS A 76 8.28 -5.52 8.88
N MET A 77 7.00 -5.84 9.00
CA MET A 77 5.92 -5.16 8.28
C MET A 77 5.29 -4.12 9.21
N ASN A 78 5.25 -2.86 8.78
CA ASN A 78 4.47 -1.83 9.47
C ASN A 78 3.18 -1.60 8.72
N ILE A 79 2.06 -1.73 9.42
CA ILE A 79 0.72 -1.53 8.86
C ILE A 79 0.04 -0.43 9.68
N GLY A 80 -0.58 0.53 9.00
CA GLY A 80 -1.26 1.60 9.68
C GLY A 80 -2.27 2.33 8.79
N ALA A 81 -3.32 2.85 9.42
CA ALA A 81 -4.30 3.73 8.80
C ALA A 81 -4.28 5.05 9.57
N LEU A 82 -3.77 6.10 8.95
CA LEU A 82 -3.67 7.42 9.59
C LEU A 82 -4.86 8.30 9.23
N GLY A 83 -4.93 8.78 7.98
CA GLY A 83 -6.08 9.57 7.53
C GLY A 83 -6.12 10.99 8.04
N ASN A 84 -5.04 11.52 8.62
CA ASN A 84 -5.03 12.88 9.17
C ASN A 84 -5.06 13.96 8.08
N VAL A 85 -4.54 13.66 6.89
CA VAL A 85 -4.55 14.58 5.74
C VAL A 85 -5.54 14.10 4.70
N VAL A 86 -5.49 12.81 4.34
CA VAL A 86 -6.40 12.17 3.36
C VAL A 86 -7.40 11.33 4.15
N PRO A 87 -8.68 11.77 4.26
CA PRO A 87 -9.65 11.03 5.06
C PRO A 87 -10.15 9.73 4.43
N GLN A 88 -10.09 9.58 3.10
CA GLN A 88 -10.47 8.32 2.45
C GLN A 88 -9.68 7.17 3.05
N LEU A 89 -10.38 6.11 3.51
CA LEU A 89 -9.73 4.98 4.18
C LEU A 89 -8.66 4.36 3.29
N HIS A 90 -7.45 4.34 3.80
CA HIS A 90 -6.31 3.71 3.14
C HIS A 90 -5.36 3.15 4.20
N ILE A 91 -4.84 1.97 3.91
CA ILE A 91 -4.02 1.22 4.86
C ILE A 91 -2.60 1.08 4.30
N HIS A 92 -1.65 1.68 5.00
CA HIS A 92 -0.24 1.62 4.64
C HIS A 92 0.36 0.26 4.99
N HIS A 93 1.23 -0.24 4.10
CA HIS A 93 1.99 -1.47 4.28
C HIS A 93 3.44 -1.16 3.91
N VAL A 94 4.30 -1.03 4.90
CA VAL A 94 5.70 -0.64 4.68
C VAL A 94 6.61 -1.77 5.10
N VAL A 95 7.42 -2.25 4.16
CA VAL A 95 8.46 -3.23 4.46
C VAL A 95 9.62 -2.50 5.13
N ARG A 96 9.92 -2.89 6.37
CA ARG A 96 11.00 -2.30 7.14
C ARG A 96 12.20 -3.23 7.17
N THR A 97 13.38 -2.62 7.11
CA THR A 97 14.63 -3.33 7.33
C THR A 97 15.44 -2.59 8.39
N ARG A 98 16.30 -3.30 9.08
CA ARG A 98 17.16 -2.71 10.13
C ARG A 98 18.15 -1.69 9.57
N THR A 99 18.30 -1.64 8.26
CA THR A 99 19.20 -0.72 7.56
C THR A 99 18.47 0.43 6.87
N ASP A 100 17.12 0.49 6.96
CA ASP A 100 16.39 1.56 6.31
C ASP A 100 16.61 2.90 7.02
N PRO A 101 16.40 4.04 6.33
CA PRO A 101 16.80 5.35 6.84
C PRO A 101 16.05 5.82 8.09
N ALA A 102 14.91 5.22 8.43
CA ALA A 102 14.13 5.60 9.61
C ALA A 102 14.24 4.61 10.77
N TRP A 103 14.74 3.40 10.53
CA TRP A 103 14.76 2.34 11.55
C TRP A 103 15.35 2.79 12.86
N PRO A 104 14.76 2.49 14.03
CA PRO A 104 13.54 1.70 14.26
C PRO A 104 12.25 2.55 14.34
N LYS A 105 12.31 3.81 13.97
CA LYS A 105 11.15 4.73 14.03
C LYS A 105 10.13 4.42 12.94
N PRO A 106 8.86 4.78 13.15
CA PRO A 106 7.87 4.78 12.05
C PRO A 106 8.34 5.67 10.89
N VAL A 107 7.89 5.38 9.68
CA VAL A 107 8.33 6.11 8.49
C VAL A 107 7.70 7.50 8.35
N TRP A 108 6.48 7.68 8.89
CA TRP A 108 5.74 8.95 8.73
C TRP A 108 6.45 10.08 9.47
N GLY A 109 6.92 11.08 8.71
CA GLY A 109 7.62 12.23 9.25
C GLY A 109 9.07 11.99 9.66
N ALA A 110 9.63 10.81 9.38
CA ALA A 110 10.99 10.47 9.82
C ALA A 110 12.06 11.09 8.93
N VAL A 111 11.99 10.88 7.62
CA VAL A 111 12.95 11.41 6.65
C VAL A 111 12.20 11.90 5.40
N PRO A 112 12.79 12.82 4.61
CA PRO A 112 12.18 13.26 3.36
C PRO A 112 12.00 12.10 2.38
N ALA A 113 10.92 12.15 1.58
CA ALA A 113 10.70 11.19 0.51
C ALA A 113 11.86 11.24 -0.50
N ARG A 114 12.23 10.08 -1.04
CA ARG A 114 13.25 9.96 -2.07
C ARG A 114 12.59 9.52 -3.37
N ALA A 115 12.81 10.30 -4.45
CA ALA A 115 12.27 9.95 -5.75
C ALA A 115 12.93 8.68 -6.29
N TYR A 116 12.15 7.87 -7.00
CA TYR A 116 12.72 6.75 -7.76
C TYR A 116 13.62 7.28 -8.89
N ALA A 117 14.75 6.62 -9.12
CA ALA A 117 15.59 6.90 -10.25
C ALA A 117 14.85 6.61 -11.59
N ALA A 118 15.34 7.20 -12.68
CA ALA A 118 14.73 7.00 -14.00
C ALA A 118 14.60 5.50 -14.33
N GLY A 119 13.41 5.06 -14.69
CA GLY A 119 13.11 3.67 -15.01
C GLY A 119 12.91 2.75 -13.81
N ALA A 120 13.31 3.14 -12.59
CA ALA A 120 13.21 2.31 -11.41
C ALA A 120 11.76 2.16 -10.91
N LEU A 121 10.94 3.20 -11.06
CA LEU A 121 9.54 3.15 -10.68
C LEU A 121 8.77 2.11 -11.51
N GLU A 122 8.95 2.13 -12.82
CA GLU A 122 8.31 1.20 -13.76
C GLU A 122 8.75 -0.25 -13.48
N GLN A 123 10.03 -0.44 -13.18
CA GLN A 123 10.55 -1.76 -12.80
C GLN A 123 9.91 -2.27 -11.51
N ARG A 124 9.75 -1.40 -10.50
CA ARG A 124 9.10 -1.75 -9.24
C ARG A 124 7.63 -2.09 -9.46
N VAL A 125 6.92 -1.34 -10.29
CA VAL A 125 5.52 -1.62 -10.63
C VAL A 125 5.40 -3.00 -11.27
N ALA A 126 6.24 -3.32 -12.25
CA ALA A 126 6.23 -4.64 -12.90
C ALA A 126 6.57 -5.78 -11.92
N GLN A 127 7.55 -5.58 -11.06
CA GLN A 127 7.93 -6.52 -10.01
C GLN A 127 6.74 -6.82 -9.10
N LEU A 128 6.05 -5.80 -8.63
CA LEU A 128 4.93 -5.96 -7.70
C LEU A 128 3.72 -6.59 -8.37
N ALA A 129 3.43 -6.25 -9.62
CA ALA A 129 2.36 -6.89 -10.36
C ALA A 129 2.58 -8.42 -10.47
N ALA A 130 3.82 -8.84 -10.66
CA ALA A 130 4.17 -10.27 -10.68
C ALA A 130 4.02 -10.91 -9.29
N VAL A 131 4.42 -10.20 -8.24
CA VAL A 131 4.31 -10.68 -6.84
C VAL A 131 2.87 -10.96 -6.44
N PHE A 132 1.93 -10.12 -6.87
CA PHE A 132 0.52 -10.24 -6.51
C PHE A 132 -0.31 -11.06 -7.48
N GLU A 133 0.30 -11.65 -8.50
CA GLU A 133 -0.43 -12.43 -9.50
C GLU A 133 -1.17 -13.60 -8.85
N THR A 134 -2.49 -13.58 -8.98
CA THR A 134 -3.42 -14.64 -8.55
C THR A 134 -4.65 -14.57 -9.44
N SER A 135 -5.59 -15.52 -9.26
CA SER A 135 -6.85 -15.54 -10.03
C SER A 135 -7.74 -14.33 -9.76
N THR A 136 -7.56 -13.64 -8.62
CA THR A 136 -8.40 -12.49 -8.22
C THR A 136 -7.70 -11.14 -8.37
N PHE A 137 -6.40 -11.12 -8.61
CA PHE A 137 -5.65 -9.89 -8.84
C PHE A 137 -5.83 -9.43 -10.29
N LYS A 138 -6.11 -8.14 -10.45
CA LYS A 138 -6.22 -7.50 -11.77
C LYS A 138 -5.14 -6.41 -11.86
N PRO A 139 -4.16 -6.56 -12.77
CA PRO A 139 -3.15 -5.50 -12.95
C PRO A 139 -3.77 -4.20 -13.45
N ALA A 140 -3.14 -3.11 -13.14
CA ALA A 140 -3.58 -1.78 -13.56
C ALA A 140 -3.45 -1.59 -15.08
#